data_2a6436147973d707a98789fc95d8adf5
#
_entry.id   2a6436147973d707a98789fc95d8adf5
#
_cell.length_a   1.000
_cell.length_b   1.000
_cell.length_c   1.000
_cell.angle_alpha   90.00
_cell.angle_beta   90.00
_cell.angle_gamma   90.00
#
_symmetry.space_group_name_H-M   'P 1'
#
loop_
_entity.id
_entity.type
_entity.pdbx_description
1 polymer ?
#
loop_
_entity_poly.entity_id
_entity_poly.type
_entity_poly.pdbx_seq_one_letter_code
_entity_poly.pdbx_strand_id
1 'polypeptide(L)'
;MLPALRDRLRELCDIDAVSGDERPLLRFLRTALAGRVDEFQIDVAGNAYALRRGPAPGPTVLIAAHTDEIGLMVKSIEPGGFVRFEKIGGVIDSLLPARAVRVRGVNGVIGMKSGHYQTEAERTQGRKANDLYIDLGCSSAAEVEALGVRIGDPVAFVSPLLEIGGQPHLVAGKAIDNRLGCAVLLALALGEAPTAGRVVYAFTAQEEVGLKGARLAAERFRPDLALALDTMPTGDTPDMSEHRDLNVRLGAGPALQVMAGPGGRANLLHPGVRDFLEEVAGERGVPLQACTFSGGSNDSAAMAWAGLGIAAGSLTLPRRYSHSPLELADLRDAAGALEVLRGVVARLPELPDFTFLPDDA
;
A
#
# COMPACT_ATOMS: atom_id res chain seq x y z
N MET A 1 -13.79 4.42 -16.31
CA MET A 1 -12.94 3.73 -15.28
C MET A 1 -11.83 4.65 -14.78
N LEU A 2 -10.87 5.07 -15.60
CA LEU A 2 -9.69 5.85 -15.15
C LEU A 2 -10.02 7.13 -14.36
N PRO A 3 -10.96 8.01 -14.80
CA PRO A 3 -11.32 9.18 -14.00
C PRO A 3 -11.80 8.84 -12.59
N ALA A 4 -12.65 7.81 -12.47
CA ALA A 4 -13.16 7.38 -11.16
C ALA A 4 -12.06 6.82 -10.25
N LEU A 5 -11.10 6.05 -10.80
CA LEU A 5 -9.93 5.58 -10.04
C LEU A 5 -9.05 6.75 -9.59
N ARG A 6 -8.79 7.72 -10.48
CA ARG A 6 -8.00 8.91 -10.15
C ARG A 6 -8.65 9.73 -9.03
N ASP A 7 -9.94 10.00 -9.16
CA ASP A 7 -10.67 10.81 -8.19
C ASP A 7 -10.71 10.11 -6.81
N ARG A 8 -10.91 8.78 -6.82
CA ARG A 8 -10.83 7.97 -5.60
C ARG A 8 -9.43 7.96 -5.00
N LEU A 9 -8.40 7.80 -5.82
CA LEU A 9 -7.02 7.85 -5.36
C LEU A 9 -6.69 9.20 -4.73
N ARG A 10 -7.16 10.31 -5.32
CA ARG A 10 -6.99 11.66 -4.77
C ARG A 10 -7.60 11.76 -3.37
N GLU A 11 -8.86 11.33 -3.21
CA GLU A 11 -9.54 11.30 -1.90
C GLU A 11 -8.74 10.51 -0.86
N LEU A 12 -8.22 9.33 -1.25
CA LEU A 12 -7.46 8.46 -0.35
C LEU A 12 -6.08 9.02 0.00
N CYS A 13 -5.36 9.62 -0.96
CA CYS A 13 -4.04 10.23 -0.71
C CYS A 13 -4.12 11.49 0.17
N ASP A 14 -5.24 12.20 0.17
CA ASP A 14 -5.43 13.39 1.02
C ASP A 14 -5.68 13.04 2.50
N ILE A 15 -5.98 11.78 2.80
CA ILE A 15 -6.22 11.28 4.16
C ILE A 15 -4.90 10.84 4.77
N ASP A 16 -4.51 11.46 5.89
CA ASP A 16 -3.35 11.05 6.67
C ASP A 16 -3.67 9.78 7.45
N ALA A 17 -2.90 8.72 7.24
CA ALA A 17 -3.04 7.46 7.97
C ALA A 17 -1.68 6.73 8.04
N VAL A 18 -0.79 7.26 8.86
CA VAL A 18 0.52 6.63 9.15
C VAL A 18 0.30 5.33 9.91
N SER A 19 1.16 4.32 9.69
CA SER A 19 1.07 3.02 10.37
C SER A 19 0.81 3.18 11.87
N GLY A 20 -0.27 2.55 12.35
CA GLY A 20 -0.74 2.62 13.74
C GLY A 20 -1.76 3.74 14.02
N ASP A 21 -2.04 4.62 13.06
CA ASP A 21 -3.16 5.57 13.13
C ASP A 21 -3.98 5.62 11.82
N GLU A 22 -4.39 4.47 11.35
CA GLU A 22 -5.20 4.31 10.14
C GLU A 22 -6.66 4.79 10.33
N ARG A 23 -7.05 5.18 11.53
CA ARG A 23 -8.42 5.59 11.89
C ARG A 23 -9.08 6.61 10.95
N PRO A 24 -8.40 7.64 10.43
CA PRO A 24 -9.02 8.55 9.48
C PRO A 24 -9.49 7.84 8.20
N LEU A 25 -8.65 6.95 7.66
CA LEU A 25 -8.98 6.18 6.46
C LEU A 25 -10.09 5.16 6.72
N LEU A 26 -10.09 4.51 7.88
CA LEU A 26 -11.14 3.58 8.27
C LEU A 26 -12.52 4.25 8.38
N ARG A 27 -12.58 5.50 8.86
CA ARG A 27 -13.83 6.29 8.87
C ARG A 27 -14.33 6.56 7.45
N PHE A 28 -13.42 6.91 6.54
CA PHE A 28 -13.75 7.10 5.13
C PHE A 28 -14.30 5.80 4.51
N LEU A 29 -13.60 4.68 4.68
CA LEU A 29 -14.01 3.37 4.16
C LEU A 29 -15.38 2.93 4.71
N ARG A 30 -15.63 3.12 6.00
CA ARG A 30 -16.94 2.85 6.62
C ARG A 30 -18.04 3.62 5.93
N THR A 31 -17.84 4.89 5.64
CA THR A 31 -18.83 5.74 4.97
C THR A 31 -19.00 5.32 3.51
N ALA A 32 -17.91 5.08 2.79
CA ALA A 32 -17.94 4.71 1.37
C ALA A 32 -18.61 3.35 1.11
N LEU A 33 -18.50 2.40 2.06
CA LEU A 33 -19.02 1.04 1.95
C LEU A 33 -20.40 0.84 2.64
N ALA A 34 -20.89 1.85 3.35
CA ALA A 34 -22.17 1.75 4.07
C ALA A 34 -23.33 1.39 3.13
N GLY A 35 -24.04 0.30 3.45
CA GLY A 35 -25.16 -0.21 2.64
C GLY A 35 -24.81 -0.73 1.24
N ARG A 36 -23.50 -0.88 0.94
CA ARG A 36 -23.01 -1.34 -0.36
C ARG A 36 -22.37 -2.73 -0.31
N VAL A 37 -22.09 -3.23 0.88
CA VAL A 37 -21.55 -4.55 1.18
C VAL A 37 -22.44 -5.24 2.19
N ASP A 38 -22.36 -6.58 2.27
CA ASP A 38 -23.23 -7.36 3.16
C ASP A 38 -22.84 -7.19 4.62
N GLU A 39 -21.54 -6.97 4.87
CA GLU A 39 -21.01 -6.78 6.21
C GLU A 39 -19.77 -5.92 6.17
N PHE A 40 -19.61 -5.02 7.16
CA PHE A 40 -18.42 -4.22 7.37
C PHE A 40 -17.97 -4.30 8.83
N GLN A 41 -16.73 -4.70 9.06
CA GLN A 41 -16.15 -4.87 10.38
C GLN A 41 -14.81 -4.16 10.48
N ILE A 42 -14.43 -3.74 11.68
CA ILE A 42 -13.08 -3.27 12.02
C ILE A 42 -12.61 -4.09 13.22
N ASP A 43 -11.41 -4.65 13.15
CA ASP A 43 -10.82 -5.40 14.25
C ASP A 43 -10.00 -4.51 15.20
N VAL A 44 -9.49 -5.12 16.27
CA VAL A 44 -8.69 -4.42 17.30
C VAL A 44 -7.35 -3.92 16.77
N ALA A 45 -6.81 -4.51 15.71
CA ALA A 45 -5.55 -4.12 15.10
C ALA A 45 -5.70 -2.94 14.10
N GLY A 46 -6.95 -2.60 13.72
CA GLY A 46 -7.23 -1.56 12.74
C GLY A 46 -7.44 -2.07 11.32
N ASN A 47 -7.55 -3.38 11.10
CA ASN A 47 -7.99 -3.88 9.80
C ASN A 47 -9.48 -3.60 9.60
N ALA A 48 -9.88 -3.19 8.39
CA ALA A 48 -11.27 -3.13 7.98
C ALA A 48 -11.58 -4.23 6.98
N TYR A 49 -12.70 -4.88 7.17
CA TYR A 49 -13.16 -5.98 6.33
C TYR A 49 -14.54 -5.66 5.75
N ALA A 50 -14.64 -5.66 4.44
CA ALA A 50 -15.90 -5.60 3.72
C ALA A 50 -16.17 -6.98 3.10
N LEU A 51 -17.35 -7.52 3.35
CA LEU A 51 -17.71 -8.87 2.88
C LEU A 51 -18.83 -8.77 1.84
N ARG A 52 -18.68 -9.53 0.76
CA ARG A 52 -19.73 -9.79 -0.23
C ARG A 52 -19.93 -11.28 -0.37
N ARG A 53 -21.19 -11.73 -0.36
CA ARG A 53 -21.58 -13.13 -0.44
C ARG A 53 -22.37 -13.39 -1.71
N GLY A 54 -22.08 -14.48 -2.37
CA GLY A 54 -22.93 -15.02 -3.42
C GLY A 54 -24.18 -15.70 -2.84
N PRO A 55 -25.22 -15.91 -3.65
CA PRO A 55 -26.46 -16.59 -3.21
C PRO A 55 -26.28 -18.07 -2.91
N ALA A 56 -25.22 -18.70 -3.40
CA ALA A 56 -24.90 -20.12 -3.17
C ALA A 56 -23.64 -20.28 -2.31
N PRO A 57 -23.54 -21.39 -1.54
CA PRO A 57 -22.27 -21.74 -0.86
C PRO A 57 -21.12 -21.89 -1.88
N GLY A 58 -19.90 -21.68 -1.41
CA GLY A 58 -18.70 -21.78 -2.24
C GLY A 58 -17.46 -21.32 -1.48
N PRO A 59 -16.33 -21.23 -2.18
CA PRO A 59 -15.06 -20.88 -1.59
C PRO A 59 -15.03 -19.44 -1.08
N THR A 60 -14.02 -19.17 -0.27
CA THR A 60 -13.70 -17.84 0.27
C THR A 60 -12.43 -17.31 -0.39
N VAL A 61 -12.51 -16.15 -1.01
CA VAL A 61 -11.34 -15.41 -1.48
C VAL A 61 -11.15 -14.18 -0.58
N LEU A 62 -9.93 -13.96 -0.13
CA LEU A 62 -9.53 -12.74 0.57
C LEU A 62 -8.63 -11.93 -0.35
N ILE A 63 -8.97 -10.66 -0.57
CA ILE A 63 -8.15 -9.70 -1.32
C ILE A 63 -7.78 -8.58 -0.38
N ALA A 64 -6.49 -8.37 -0.18
CA ALA A 64 -5.95 -7.41 0.78
C ALA A 64 -5.25 -6.24 0.08
N ALA A 65 -5.40 -5.03 0.64
CA ALA A 65 -4.57 -3.87 0.34
C ALA A 65 -4.36 -3.09 1.63
N HIS A 66 -3.13 -2.67 1.91
CA HIS A 66 -2.87 -1.98 3.18
C HIS A 66 -3.28 -0.52 3.14
N THR A 67 -3.69 -0.03 4.30
CA THR A 67 -4.24 1.31 4.50
C THR A 67 -3.23 2.28 5.08
N ASP A 68 -2.21 1.78 5.70
CA ASP A 68 -1.16 2.60 6.28
C ASP A 68 -0.21 3.17 5.22
N GLU A 69 0.48 4.22 5.59
CA GLU A 69 1.54 4.86 4.84
C GLU A 69 2.77 5.03 5.72
N ILE A 70 3.96 5.08 5.13
CA ILE A 70 5.18 5.48 5.83
C ILE A 70 5.05 6.91 6.37
N GLY A 71 5.70 7.19 7.49
CA GLY A 71 5.65 8.50 8.10
C GLY A 71 6.65 8.66 9.23
N LEU A 72 6.32 9.56 10.16
CA LEU A 72 7.14 9.82 11.33
C LEU A 72 6.27 9.80 12.59
N MET A 73 6.91 9.77 13.75
CA MET A 73 6.27 9.88 15.05
C MET A 73 6.97 10.93 15.90
N VAL A 74 6.22 11.76 16.59
CA VAL A 74 6.76 12.74 17.52
C VAL A 74 7.53 12.01 18.62
N LYS A 75 8.83 12.29 18.74
CA LYS A 75 9.75 11.70 19.73
C LYS A 75 9.91 12.57 20.96
N SER A 76 10.14 13.86 20.77
CA SER A 76 10.29 14.83 21.84
C SER A 76 10.01 16.24 21.33
N ILE A 77 9.69 17.16 22.25
CA ILE A 77 9.46 18.58 22.00
C ILE A 77 10.57 19.36 22.69
N GLU A 78 11.34 20.13 21.94
CA GLU A 78 12.44 20.92 22.48
C GLU A 78 11.92 22.21 23.13
N PRO A 79 12.64 22.79 24.12
CA PRO A 79 12.23 24.05 24.76
C PRO A 79 11.99 25.19 23.78
N GLY A 80 12.70 25.21 22.63
CA GLY A 80 12.57 26.20 21.56
C GLY A 80 11.39 25.96 20.59
N GLY A 81 10.52 24.97 20.85
CA GLY A 81 9.34 24.71 20.02
C GLY A 81 9.57 23.80 18.81
N PHE A 82 10.78 23.27 18.64
CA PHE A 82 11.07 22.28 17.59
C PHE A 82 10.71 20.87 18.05
N VAL A 83 10.26 20.02 17.10
CA VAL A 83 9.84 18.66 17.38
C VAL A 83 10.83 17.66 16.79
N ARG A 84 11.36 16.75 17.62
CA ARG A 84 12.14 15.59 17.17
C ARG A 84 11.20 14.43 16.85
N PHE A 85 11.65 13.56 15.95
CA PHE A 85 10.83 12.47 15.44
C PHE A 85 11.61 11.17 15.29
N GLU A 86 10.90 10.08 15.26
CA GLU A 86 11.35 8.75 14.78
C GLU A 86 10.66 8.43 13.46
N LYS A 87 11.29 7.57 12.65
CA LYS A 87 10.73 7.09 11.39
C LYS A 87 9.76 5.92 11.62
N ILE A 88 8.70 5.89 10.83
CA ILE A 88 7.75 4.77 10.74
C ILE A 88 7.81 4.23 9.32
N GLY A 89 8.10 2.92 9.17
CA GLY A 89 8.26 2.28 7.88
C GLY A 89 9.57 2.61 7.16
N GLY A 90 9.61 2.36 5.86
CA GLY A 90 10.80 2.46 5.02
C GLY A 90 11.21 3.88 4.61
N VAL A 91 11.13 4.86 5.51
CA VAL A 91 11.47 6.26 5.22
C VAL A 91 12.95 6.45 4.90
N ILE A 92 13.24 7.09 3.77
CA ILE A 92 14.59 7.37 3.26
C ILE A 92 15.08 8.71 3.80
N ASP A 93 16.18 8.71 4.54
CA ASP A 93 16.72 9.92 5.24
C ASP A 93 17.00 11.09 4.28
N SER A 94 17.56 10.82 3.11
CA SER A 94 17.91 11.86 2.13
C SER A 94 16.69 12.57 1.52
N LEU A 95 15.51 12.00 1.65
CA LEU A 95 14.25 12.57 1.15
C LEU A 95 13.48 13.35 2.23
N LEU A 96 13.98 13.44 3.45
CA LEU A 96 13.32 14.15 4.56
C LEU A 96 13.49 15.67 4.54
N PRO A 97 14.67 16.24 4.21
CA PRO A 97 14.89 17.68 4.31
C PRO A 97 13.88 18.51 3.51
N ALA A 98 13.38 19.58 4.12
CA ALA A 98 12.43 20.54 3.53
C ALA A 98 11.05 19.96 3.12
N ARG A 99 10.71 18.76 3.58
CA ARG A 99 9.35 18.21 3.34
C ARG A 99 8.31 18.90 4.20
N ALA A 100 7.18 19.19 3.59
CA ALA A 100 5.97 19.55 4.33
C ALA A 100 5.43 18.31 5.05
N VAL A 101 4.99 18.50 6.29
CA VAL A 101 4.41 17.47 7.15
C VAL A 101 3.15 17.97 7.83
N ARG A 102 2.36 17.05 8.39
CA ARG A 102 1.18 17.37 9.18
C ARG A 102 1.16 16.52 10.44
N VAL A 103 0.98 17.18 11.58
CA VAL A 103 0.83 16.56 12.90
C VAL A 103 -0.51 17.01 13.46
N ARG A 104 -1.43 16.09 13.73
CA ARG A 104 -2.79 16.41 14.26
C ARG A 104 -3.52 17.54 13.51
N GLY A 105 -3.35 17.60 12.20
CA GLY A 105 -3.94 18.64 11.35
C GLY A 105 -3.14 19.96 11.29
N VAL A 106 -2.07 20.10 12.07
CA VAL A 106 -1.18 21.25 12.05
C VAL A 106 -0.09 21.01 11.01
N ASN A 107 0.06 21.92 10.04
CA ASN A 107 1.11 21.86 9.04
C ASN A 107 2.45 22.31 9.64
N GLY A 108 3.52 21.65 9.21
CA GLY A 108 4.89 21.96 9.57
C GLY A 108 5.85 21.63 8.43
N VAL A 109 7.11 21.86 8.67
CA VAL A 109 8.18 21.55 7.71
C VAL A 109 9.33 20.86 8.42
N ILE A 110 9.93 19.87 7.75
CA ILE A 110 11.16 19.23 8.25
C ILE A 110 12.32 20.21 8.00
N GLY A 111 12.81 20.79 9.09
CA GLY A 111 13.90 21.77 9.08
C GLY A 111 15.27 21.12 9.09
N MET A 112 16.23 21.85 8.55
CA MET A 112 17.65 21.52 8.60
C MET A 112 18.48 22.80 8.68
N LYS A 113 19.76 22.69 9.04
CA LYS A 113 20.71 23.81 9.00
C LYS A 113 20.73 24.45 7.61
N SER A 114 20.52 25.77 7.56
CA SER A 114 20.54 26.54 6.31
C SER A 114 21.83 26.29 5.52
N GLY A 115 21.69 26.11 4.18
CA GLY A 115 22.81 25.88 3.28
C GLY A 115 23.91 26.96 3.34
N HIS A 116 23.55 28.21 3.68
CA HIS A 116 24.50 29.31 3.84
C HIS A 116 25.47 29.12 5.02
N TYR A 117 25.06 28.37 6.03
CA TYR A 117 25.85 28.08 7.23
C TYR A 117 26.42 26.65 7.26
N GLN A 118 26.17 25.85 6.20
CA GLN A 118 26.74 24.50 6.10
C GLN A 118 28.20 24.56 5.66
N THR A 119 29.04 23.75 6.29
CA THR A 119 30.39 23.46 5.80
C THR A 119 30.32 22.66 4.51
N GLU A 120 31.44 22.59 3.76
CA GLU A 120 31.49 21.75 2.54
C GLU A 120 31.20 20.27 2.83
N ALA A 121 31.72 19.74 3.92
CA ALA A 121 31.41 18.38 4.36
C ALA A 121 29.91 18.18 4.66
N GLU A 122 29.28 19.16 5.32
CA GLU A 122 27.82 19.08 5.60
C GLU A 122 26.95 19.19 4.34
N ARG A 123 27.43 19.80 3.26
CA ARG A 123 26.72 19.89 1.98
C ARG A 123 26.78 18.59 1.19
N THR A 124 27.89 17.87 1.30
CA THR A 124 28.14 16.63 0.56
C THR A 124 27.66 15.38 1.29
N GLN A 125 27.55 15.43 2.63
CA GLN A 125 27.02 14.32 3.42
C GLN A 125 25.50 14.38 3.49
N GLY A 126 24.83 13.26 3.20
CA GLY A 126 23.39 13.11 3.42
C GLY A 126 23.03 13.30 4.90
N ARG A 127 22.01 14.12 5.18
CA ARG A 127 21.49 14.28 6.54
C ARG A 127 20.77 13.03 6.99
N LYS A 128 20.99 12.64 8.24
CA LYS A 128 20.25 11.57 8.89
C LYS A 128 19.03 12.14 9.62
N ALA A 129 18.02 11.33 9.83
CA ALA A 129 16.79 11.71 10.54
C ALA A 129 17.09 12.39 11.89
N ASN A 130 18.08 11.89 12.64
CA ASN A 130 18.46 12.46 13.95
C ASN A 130 19.03 13.88 13.88
N ASP A 131 19.48 14.35 12.72
CA ASP A 131 19.99 15.70 12.51
C ASP A 131 18.88 16.69 12.13
N LEU A 132 17.68 16.20 11.92
CA LEU A 132 16.53 16.96 11.44
C LEU A 132 15.53 17.20 12.58
N TYR A 133 14.63 18.14 12.35
CA TYR A 133 13.55 18.49 13.27
C TYR A 133 12.34 18.96 12.49
N ILE A 134 11.17 18.96 13.13
CA ILE A 134 9.96 19.55 12.55
C ILE A 134 9.78 20.94 13.19
N ASP A 135 9.55 21.91 12.33
CA ASP A 135 9.19 23.27 12.67
C ASP A 135 7.67 23.44 12.43
N LEU A 136 6.95 23.74 13.52
CA LEU A 136 5.51 24.04 13.52
C LEU A 136 5.22 25.53 13.65
N GLY A 137 6.26 26.39 13.55
CA GLY A 137 6.14 27.84 13.72
C GLY A 137 6.03 28.27 15.18
N CYS A 138 6.37 27.40 16.14
CA CYS A 138 6.32 27.67 17.57
C CYS A 138 7.68 28.14 18.10
N SER A 139 7.67 28.95 19.18
CA SER A 139 8.85 29.48 19.84
C SER A 139 9.11 28.82 21.20
N SER A 140 8.22 27.95 21.66
CA SER A 140 8.34 27.23 22.93
C SER A 140 7.63 25.89 22.90
N ALA A 141 8.03 24.98 23.79
CA ALA A 141 7.35 23.70 23.97
C ALA A 141 5.87 23.88 24.37
N ALA A 142 5.58 24.90 25.20
CA ALA A 142 4.20 25.19 25.62
C ALA A 142 3.30 25.59 24.44
N GLU A 143 3.82 26.28 23.45
CA GLU A 143 3.06 26.60 22.23
C GLU A 143 2.77 25.34 21.40
N VAL A 144 3.74 24.42 21.27
CA VAL A 144 3.53 23.14 20.59
C VAL A 144 2.46 22.30 21.32
N GLU A 145 2.52 22.22 22.63
CA GLU A 145 1.53 21.53 23.45
C GLU A 145 0.14 22.17 23.34
N ALA A 146 0.07 23.51 23.25
CA ALA A 146 -1.20 24.23 23.03
C ALA A 146 -1.86 23.90 21.67
N LEU A 147 -1.06 23.52 20.66
CA LEU A 147 -1.58 22.97 19.39
C LEU A 147 -2.13 21.54 19.54
N GLY A 148 -2.00 20.93 20.72
CA GLY A 148 -2.43 19.56 21.03
C GLY A 148 -1.43 18.50 20.56
N VAL A 149 -0.22 18.88 20.14
CA VAL A 149 0.82 17.94 19.71
C VAL A 149 1.49 17.29 20.91
N ARG A 150 1.65 15.97 20.88
CA ARG A 150 2.20 15.17 21.99
C ARG A 150 3.20 14.15 21.46
N ILE A 151 4.07 13.69 22.36
CA ILE A 151 4.94 12.54 22.08
C ILE A 151 4.07 11.33 21.72
N GLY A 152 4.46 10.63 20.64
CA GLY A 152 3.71 9.51 20.09
C GLY A 152 2.66 9.89 19.03
N ASP A 153 2.44 11.16 18.75
CA ASP A 153 1.54 11.55 17.66
C ASP A 153 2.18 11.21 16.30
N PRO A 154 1.39 10.65 15.36
CA PRO A 154 1.86 10.39 14.00
C PRO A 154 2.07 11.69 13.22
N VAL A 155 3.04 11.65 12.32
CA VAL A 155 3.38 12.74 11.42
C VAL A 155 3.28 12.24 9.99
N ALA A 156 2.30 12.72 9.26
CA ALA A 156 2.13 12.41 7.85
C ALA A 156 2.92 13.37 6.96
N PHE A 157 3.40 12.88 5.83
CA PHE A 157 3.93 13.74 4.78
C PHE A 157 2.79 14.45 4.04
N VAL A 158 3.04 15.64 3.53
CA VAL A 158 2.07 16.42 2.74
C VAL A 158 2.57 16.51 1.31
N SER A 159 1.83 15.91 0.38
CA SER A 159 2.07 16.00 -1.06
C SER A 159 0.77 15.68 -1.80
N PRO A 160 0.14 16.64 -2.47
CA PRO A 160 -1.11 16.42 -3.18
C PRO A 160 -0.90 15.54 -4.41
N LEU A 161 -1.95 14.85 -4.85
CA LEU A 161 -1.91 14.09 -6.09
C LEU A 161 -1.89 15.02 -7.31
N LEU A 162 -0.85 14.88 -8.13
CA LEU A 162 -0.62 15.65 -9.35
C LEU A 162 -0.84 14.78 -10.59
N GLU A 163 -1.33 15.37 -11.66
CA GLU A 163 -1.29 14.78 -13.00
C GLU A 163 0.06 15.14 -13.66
N ILE A 164 0.72 14.16 -14.28
CA ILE A 164 2.07 14.32 -14.80
C ILE A 164 2.08 14.39 -16.33
N GLY A 165 2.83 15.33 -16.88
CA GLY A 165 3.05 15.45 -18.32
C GLY A 165 1.80 15.76 -19.15
N GLY A 166 0.74 16.29 -18.54
CA GLY A 166 -0.54 16.52 -19.20
C GLY A 166 -1.28 15.22 -19.58
N GLN A 167 -0.88 14.09 -19.03
CA GLN A 167 -1.49 12.79 -19.28
C GLN A 167 -2.36 12.39 -18.07
N PRO A 168 -3.69 12.31 -18.22
CA PRO A 168 -4.61 12.10 -17.09
C PRO A 168 -4.52 10.71 -16.44
N HIS A 169 -3.78 9.78 -17.04
CA HIS A 169 -3.51 8.45 -16.49
C HIS A 169 -2.20 8.38 -15.70
N LEU A 170 -1.28 9.34 -15.86
CA LEU A 170 -0.05 9.42 -15.07
C LEU A 170 -0.27 10.33 -13.87
N VAL A 171 -0.08 9.79 -12.70
CA VAL A 171 -0.29 10.52 -11.44
C VAL A 171 0.90 10.37 -10.51
N ALA A 172 1.19 11.43 -9.75
CA ALA A 172 2.22 11.37 -8.72
C ALA A 172 1.74 12.03 -7.43
N GLY A 173 2.07 11.44 -6.29
CA GLY A 173 1.67 11.94 -4.98
C GLY A 173 2.29 11.13 -3.85
N LYS A 174 1.96 11.50 -2.61
CA LYS A 174 2.32 10.68 -1.44
C LYS A 174 1.47 9.42 -1.40
N ALA A 175 1.96 8.40 -0.71
CA ALA A 175 1.18 7.23 -0.31
C ALA A 175 0.45 6.52 -1.47
N ILE A 176 0.95 6.63 -2.73
CA ILE A 176 0.50 5.76 -3.81
C ILE A 176 0.67 4.31 -3.36
N ASP A 177 1.72 4.04 -2.62
CA ASP A 177 1.88 2.91 -1.73
C ASP A 177 1.08 3.09 -0.43
N ASN A 178 -0.03 2.42 -0.17
CA ASN A 178 -0.76 1.56 -1.13
C ASN A 178 -2.20 2.08 -1.31
N ARG A 179 -2.37 3.43 -1.38
CA ARG A 179 -3.68 4.04 -1.66
C ARG A 179 -4.19 3.69 -3.05
N LEU A 180 -3.27 3.37 -3.99
CA LEU A 180 -3.66 2.91 -5.31
C LEU A 180 -4.31 1.53 -5.24
N GLY A 181 -3.72 0.60 -4.49
CA GLY A 181 -4.33 -0.70 -4.20
C GLY A 181 -5.66 -0.55 -3.45
N CYS A 182 -5.72 0.33 -2.45
CA CYS A 182 -6.99 0.64 -1.76
C CYS A 182 -8.07 1.19 -2.70
N ALA A 183 -7.71 2.04 -3.67
CA ALA A 183 -8.67 2.58 -4.66
C ALA A 183 -9.24 1.47 -5.55
N VAL A 184 -8.39 0.54 -6.01
CA VAL A 184 -8.80 -0.63 -6.78
C VAL A 184 -9.66 -1.58 -5.94
N LEU A 185 -9.24 -1.89 -4.72
CA LEU A 185 -9.98 -2.78 -3.81
C LEU A 185 -11.36 -2.20 -3.47
N LEU A 186 -11.45 -0.90 -3.21
CA LEU A 186 -12.71 -0.21 -2.97
C LEU A 186 -13.62 -0.24 -4.22
N ALA A 187 -13.06 -0.01 -5.41
CA ALA A 187 -13.82 -0.11 -6.65
C ALA A 187 -14.35 -1.54 -6.90
N LEU A 188 -13.57 -2.55 -6.55
CA LEU A 188 -13.98 -3.95 -6.63
C LEU A 188 -15.09 -4.27 -5.64
N ALA A 189 -14.96 -3.84 -4.37
CA ALA A 189 -15.96 -4.07 -3.32
C ALA A 189 -17.31 -3.41 -3.61
N LEU A 190 -17.28 -2.26 -4.30
CA LEU A 190 -18.48 -1.54 -4.77
C LEU A 190 -19.06 -2.09 -6.09
N GLY A 191 -18.37 -3.03 -6.72
CA GLY A 191 -18.77 -3.69 -7.95
C GLY A 191 -19.83 -4.77 -7.75
N GLU A 192 -19.86 -5.72 -8.67
CA GLU A 192 -20.78 -6.86 -8.62
C GLU A 192 -20.44 -7.83 -7.48
N ALA A 193 -21.47 -8.43 -6.88
CA ALA A 193 -21.29 -9.50 -5.91
C ALA A 193 -20.86 -10.79 -6.60
N PRO A 194 -20.16 -11.70 -5.91
CA PRO A 194 -19.86 -13.01 -6.45
C PRO A 194 -21.16 -13.81 -6.66
N THR A 195 -21.15 -14.76 -7.59
CA THR A 195 -22.30 -15.61 -7.89
C THR A 195 -22.41 -16.81 -6.94
N ALA A 196 -21.33 -17.17 -6.25
CA ALA A 196 -21.30 -18.16 -5.16
C ALA A 196 -20.14 -17.83 -4.19
N GLY A 197 -20.10 -18.49 -3.05
CA GLY A 197 -19.06 -18.29 -2.05
C GLY A 197 -19.05 -16.89 -1.44
N ARG A 198 -17.88 -16.42 -1.04
CA ARG A 198 -17.72 -15.06 -0.47
C ARG A 198 -16.37 -14.43 -0.82
N VAL A 199 -16.38 -13.12 -0.95
CA VAL A 199 -15.17 -12.32 -1.06
C VAL A 199 -15.01 -11.45 0.19
N VAL A 200 -13.82 -11.46 0.77
CA VAL A 200 -13.39 -10.60 1.86
C VAL A 200 -12.44 -9.58 1.30
N TYR A 201 -12.86 -8.33 1.26
CA TYR A 201 -12.03 -7.19 0.91
C TYR A 201 -11.40 -6.68 2.19
N ALA A 202 -10.12 -6.98 2.38
CA ALA A 202 -9.38 -6.66 3.61
C ALA A 202 -8.54 -5.40 3.39
N PHE A 203 -8.90 -4.32 4.05
CA PHE A 203 -8.11 -3.11 4.14
C PHE A 203 -7.22 -3.25 5.37
N THR A 204 -5.98 -3.68 5.16
CA THR A 204 -5.07 -4.13 6.21
C THR A 204 -4.34 -2.96 6.86
N ALA A 205 -3.92 -3.13 8.11
CA ALA A 205 -3.19 -2.15 8.89
C ALA A 205 -1.74 -2.61 9.12
N GLN A 206 -0.82 -1.64 9.29
CA GLN A 206 0.56 -1.88 9.70
C GLN A 206 1.35 -2.84 8.79
N GLU A 207 1.14 -2.73 7.49
CA GLU A 207 1.95 -3.43 6.48
C GLU A 207 3.40 -2.94 6.55
N GLU A 208 3.62 -1.63 6.50
CA GLU A 208 4.91 -0.93 6.46
C GLU A 208 5.83 -1.20 7.66
N VAL A 209 5.27 -1.76 8.71
CA VAL A 209 5.98 -2.10 9.95
C VAL A 209 5.93 -3.60 10.27
N GLY A 210 5.73 -4.44 9.25
CA GLY A 210 5.91 -5.89 9.35
C GLY A 210 4.70 -6.74 9.02
N LEU A 211 3.86 -6.37 8.03
CA LEU A 211 2.78 -7.17 7.43
C LEU A 211 1.75 -7.68 8.46
N LYS A 212 1.52 -6.93 9.53
CA LYS A 212 0.83 -7.44 10.73
C LYS A 212 -0.65 -7.68 10.50
N GLY A 213 -1.30 -6.74 9.82
CA GLY A 213 -2.75 -6.79 9.58
C GLY A 213 -3.16 -7.95 8.69
N ALA A 214 -2.41 -8.21 7.64
CA ALA A 214 -2.70 -9.27 6.68
C ALA A 214 -2.67 -10.66 7.30
N ARG A 215 -1.70 -10.91 8.18
CA ARG A 215 -1.65 -12.16 8.94
C ARG A 215 -2.93 -12.39 9.75
N LEU A 216 -3.38 -11.38 10.48
CA LEU A 216 -4.61 -11.45 11.28
C LEU A 216 -5.84 -11.67 10.40
N ALA A 217 -5.91 -11.01 9.25
CA ALA A 217 -6.97 -11.21 8.27
C ALA A 217 -7.04 -12.66 7.78
N ALA A 218 -5.90 -13.21 7.38
CA ALA A 218 -5.79 -14.58 6.89
C ALA A 218 -6.14 -15.62 7.98
N GLU A 219 -5.66 -15.45 9.20
CA GLU A 219 -6.00 -16.32 10.33
C GLU A 219 -7.50 -16.26 10.68
N ARG A 220 -8.12 -15.07 10.59
CA ARG A 220 -9.54 -14.86 10.89
C ARG A 220 -10.46 -15.52 9.88
N PHE A 221 -10.18 -15.34 8.59
CA PHE A 221 -11.10 -15.76 7.53
C PHE A 221 -10.76 -17.11 6.93
N ARG A 222 -9.53 -17.60 7.07
CA ARG A 222 -9.01 -18.87 6.52
C ARG A 222 -9.50 -19.07 5.09
N PRO A 223 -9.12 -18.17 4.16
CA PRO A 223 -9.61 -18.24 2.79
C PRO A 223 -8.99 -19.42 2.03
N ASP A 224 -9.68 -19.87 0.99
CA ASP A 224 -9.17 -20.86 0.03
C ASP A 224 -8.10 -20.22 -0.89
N LEU A 225 -8.21 -18.91 -1.15
CA LEU A 225 -7.23 -18.11 -1.88
C LEU A 225 -7.08 -16.73 -1.21
N ALA A 226 -5.85 -16.31 -0.98
CA ALA A 226 -5.53 -14.97 -0.50
C ALA A 226 -4.67 -14.21 -1.52
N LEU A 227 -5.09 -13.00 -1.89
CA LEU A 227 -4.37 -12.13 -2.82
C LEU A 227 -4.02 -10.80 -2.15
N ALA A 228 -2.75 -10.42 -2.19
CA ALA A 228 -2.34 -9.07 -1.86
C ALA A 228 -2.37 -8.21 -3.12
N LEU A 229 -3.03 -7.08 -3.04
CA LEU A 229 -2.95 -6.01 -4.03
C LEU A 229 -2.07 -4.91 -3.46
N ASP A 230 -0.91 -4.74 -4.04
CA ASP A 230 0.10 -3.83 -3.52
C ASP A 230 0.76 -3.04 -4.66
N THR A 231 1.74 -2.23 -4.36
CA THR A 231 2.57 -1.54 -5.35
C THR A 231 3.97 -2.14 -5.38
N MET A 232 4.73 -1.85 -6.43
CA MET A 232 6.11 -2.28 -6.52
C MET A 232 6.96 -1.31 -7.37
N PRO A 233 8.28 -1.21 -7.12
CA PRO A 233 9.17 -0.44 -7.98
C PRO A 233 9.18 -0.93 -9.41
N THR A 234 9.62 -0.06 -10.34
CA THR A 234 9.88 -0.41 -11.75
C THR A 234 11.37 -0.38 -12.05
N GLY A 235 11.79 -1.10 -13.10
CA GLY A 235 13.17 -1.09 -13.62
C GLY A 235 13.37 -0.22 -14.85
N ASP A 236 12.37 0.58 -15.22
CA ASP A 236 12.35 1.40 -16.44
C ASP A 236 12.77 2.86 -16.23
N THR A 237 13.63 3.12 -15.24
CA THR A 237 14.26 4.43 -15.02
C THR A 237 15.70 4.47 -15.55
N PRO A 238 16.27 5.66 -15.85
CA PRO A 238 17.62 5.75 -16.42
C PRO A 238 18.75 5.15 -15.58
N ASP A 239 18.53 5.01 -14.28
CA ASP A 239 19.47 4.46 -13.30
C ASP A 239 19.24 2.97 -12.98
N MET A 240 18.26 2.35 -13.64
CA MET A 240 17.91 0.93 -13.51
C MET A 240 18.00 0.23 -14.88
N SER A 241 18.05 -1.11 -14.86
CA SER A 241 17.99 -1.94 -16.07
C SER A 241 16.89 -2.98 -15.95
N GLU A 242 15.92 -2.95 -16.84
CA GLU A 242 14.81 -3.91 -16.89
C GLU A 242 15.29 -5.36 -17.02
N HIS A 243 16.41 -5.58 -17.72
CA HIS A 243 16.93 -6.94 -17.94
C HIS A 243 17.83 -7.45 -16.83
N ARG A 244 18.39 -6.56 -16.03
CA ARG A 244 19.34 -6.93 -14.98
C ARG A 244 18.78 -6.74 -13.58
N ASP A 245 18.08 -5.64 -13.36
CA ASP A 245 17.71 -5.23 -12.01
C ASP A 245 16.25 -5.56 -11.68
N LEU A 246 15.30 -5.19 -12.53
CA LEU A 246 13.87 -5.49 -12.33
C LEU A 246 13.08 -5.35 -13.64
N ASN A 247 12.52 -6.44 -14.11
CA ASN A 247 11.78 -6.54 -15.38
C ASN A 247 10.31 -6.05 -15.28
N VAL A 248 10.09 -4.90 -14.66
CA VAL A 248 8.77 -4.28 -14.52
C VAL A 248 8.80 -2.86 -15.07
N ARG A 249 7.82 -2.51 -15.88
CA ARG A 249 7.66 -1.21 -16.54
C ARG A 249 6.35 -0.56 -16.13
N LEU A 250 6.37 0.75 -16.03
CA LEU A 250 5.18 1.56 -15.84
C LEU A 250 4.31 1.52 -17.12
N GLY A 251 3.00 1.31 -16.96
CA GLY A 251 2.03 1.32 -18.06
C GLY A 251 1.99 0.05 -18.90
N ALA A 252 2.70 -1.01 -18.52
CA ALA A 252 2.71 -2.29 -19.22
C ALA A 252 1.77 -3.36 -18.60
N GLY A 253 0.92 -2.95 -17.67
CA GLY A 253 -0.01 -3.82 -16.93
C GLY A 253 0.48 -4.12 -15.51
N PRO A 254 -0.40 -4.69 -14.67
CA PRO A 254 -0.01 -5.08 -13.31
C PRO A 254 1.05 -6.17 -13.33
N ALA A 255 1.83 -6.27 -12.25
CA ALA A 255 2.87 -7.28 -12.14
C ALA A 255 2.46 -8.43 -11.21
N LEU A 256 2.85 -9.64 -11.58
CA LEU A 256 2.71 -10.85 -10.80
C LEU A 256 4.05 -11.17 -10.15
N GLN A 257 4.16 -10.97 -8.84
CA GLN A 257 5.38 -11.31 -8.12
C GLN A 257 5.50 -12.81 -7.90
N VAL A 258 6.37 -13.46 -8.67
CA VAL A 258 6.66 -14.90 -8.47
C VAL A 258 7.63 -15.15 -7.32
N MET A 259 8.38 -14.12 -6.93
CA MET A 259 9.21 -14.11 -5.73
C MET A 259 9.23 -12.70 -5.13
N ALA A 260 9.03 -12.58 -3.83
CA ALA A 260 9.08 -11.33 -3.05
C ALA A 260 10.01 -11.47 -1.85
N GLY A 261 10.89 -10.49 -1.63
CA GLY A 261 11.85 -10.48 -0.52
C GLY A 261 13.20 -11.11 -0.83
N PRO A 262 14.21 -10.91 0.05
CA PRO A 262 15.57 -11.44 -0.15
C PRO A 262 15.61 -12.97 -0.11
N GLY A 263 16.42 -13.58 -0.96
CA GLY A 263 16.46 -15.02 -1.23
C GLY A 263 16.36 -15.93 -0.01
N GLY A 264 17.04 -15.61 1.10
CA GLY A 264 16.96 -16.41 2.34
C GLY A 264 15.65 -16.25 3.15
N ARG A 265 14.79 -15.31 2.75
CA ARG A 265 13.50 -15.01 3.40
C ARG A 265 12.42 -14.69 2.37
N ALA A 266 12.61 -15.15 1.14
CA ALA A 266 11.68 -14.88 0.07
C ALA A 266 10.35 -15.62 0.27
N ASN A 267 9.27 -14.95 -0.07
CA ASN A 267 7.97 -15.56 -0.32
C ASN A 267 7.92 -15.98 -1.79
N LEU A 268 7.63 -17.24 -2.05
CA LEU A 268 7.51 -17.78 -3.39
C LEU A 268 6.02 -17.96 -3.71
N LEU A 269 5.62 -17.51 -4.86
CA LEU A 269 4.24 -17.63 -5.33
C LEU A 269 3.91 -19.13 -5.52
N HIS A 270 2.74 -19.52 -4.99
CA HIS A 270 2.23 -20.88 -5.18
C HIS A 270 1.99 -21.15 -6.68
N PRO A 271 2.51 -22.27 -7.24
CA PRO A 271 2.41 -22.54 -8.68
C PRO A 271 0.97 -22.50 -9.21
N GLY A 272 0.03 -23.18 -8.56
CA GLY A 272 -1.37 -23.17 -8.97
C GLY A 272 -2.02 -21.78 -8.90
N VAL A 273 -1.63 -20.92 -7.96
CA VAL A 273 -2.10 -19.52 -7.91
C VAL A 273 -1.54 -18.71 -9.09
N ARG A 274 -0.29 -18.97 -9.46
CA ARG A 274 0.33 -18.37 -10.65
C ARG A 274 -0.47 -18.70 -11.90
N ASP A 275 -0.67 -20.00 -12.15
CA ASP A 275 -1.35 -20.49 -13.35
C ASP A 275 -2.77 -19.93 -13.42
N PHE A 276 -3.50 -19.95 -12.31
CA PHE A 276 -4.85 -19.38 -12.21
C PHE A 276 -4.89 -17.88 -12.53
N LEU A 277 -3.96 -17.08 -12.01
CA LEU A 277 -3.94 -15.63 -12.28
C LEU A 277 -3.51 -15.32 -13.71
N GLU A 278 -2.57 -16.07 -14.29
CA GLU A 278 -2.18 -15.95 -15.70
C GLU A 278 -3.36 -16.31 -16.64
N GLU A 279 -4.11 -17.36 -16.34
CA GLU A 279 -5.33 -17.74 -17.08
C GLU A 279 -6.39 -16.64 -17.01
N VAL A 280 -6.74 -16.19 -15.79
CA VAL A 280 -7.75 -15.14 -15.60
C VAL A 280 -7.33 -13.84 -16.31
N ALA A 281 -6.08 -13.46 -16.25
CA ALA A 281 -5.59 -12.27 -16.95
C ALA A 281 -5.67 -12.42 -18.48
N GLY A 282 -5.35 -13.61 -19.01
CA GLY A 282 -5.53 -13.95 -20.42
C GLY A 282 -6.97 -13.82 -20.89
N GLU A 283 -7.93 -14.37 -20.13
CA GLU A 283 -9.37 -14.26 -20.39
C GLU A 283 -9.86 -12.80 -20.40
N ARG A 284 -9.27 -11.96 -19.55
CA ARG A 284 -9.59 -10.53 -19.46
C ARG A 284 -8.83 -9.65 -20.44
N GLY A 285 -7.90 -10.23 -21.21
CA GLY A 285 -7.05 -9.49 -22.14
C GLY A 285 -6.11 -8.49 -21.45
N VAL A 286 -5.71 -8.79 -20.20
CA VAL A 286 -4.83 -7.93 -19.40
C VAL A 286 -3.41 -8.52 -19.41
N PRO A 287 -2.39 -7.78 -19.90
CA PRO A 287 -1.03 -8.25 -19.81
C PRO A 287 -0.55 -8.28 -18.34
N LEU A 288 0.11 -9.36 -17.95
CA LEU A 288 0.79 -9.48 -16.65
C LEU A 288 2.30 -9.47 -16.84
N GLN A 289 2.99 -8.77 -15.96
CA GLN A 289 4.44 -8.70 -15.91
C GLN A 289 4.95 -9.66 -14.82
N ALA A 290 5.34 -10.90 -15.15
CA ALA A 290 5.92 -11.80 -14.16
C ALA A 290 7.30 -11.31 -13.72
N CYS A 291 7.54 -11.23 -12.41
CA CYS A 291 8.78 -10.68 -11.87
C CYS A 291 9.25 -11.33 -10.58
N THR A 292 10.56 -11.14 -10.30
CA THR A 292 11.18 -11.45 -9.01
C THR A 292 11.70 -10.15 -8.40
N PHE A 293 11.38 -9.89 -7.13
CA PHE A 293 11.79 -8.68 -6.44
C PHE A 293 12.37 -9.01 -5.07
N SER A 294 13.69 -8.82 -4.92
CA SER A 294 14.41 -9.11 -3.68
C SER A 294 14.43 -7.95 -2.67
N GLY A 295 13.99 -6.76 -3.09
CA GLY A 295 14.12 -5.53 -2.29
C GLY A 295 13.03 -5.33 -1.24
N GLY A 296 11.94 -6.09 -1.27
CA GLY A 296 10.82 -5.97 -0.33
C GLY A 296 9.86 -7.14 -0.44
N SER A 297 8.94 -7.20 0.51
CA SER A 297 7.84 -8.17 0.56
C SER A 297 6.53 -7.41 0.75
N ASN A 298 5.40 -8.09 0.64
CA ASN A 298 4.07 -7.53 0.82
C ASN A 298 3.17 -8.47 1.63
N ASP A 299 1.95 -8.07 1.85
CA ASP A 299 0.95 -8.78 2.65
C ASP A 299 0.75 -10.26 2.26
N SER A 300 1.03 -10.66 1.00
CA SER A 300 0.93 -12.06 0.58
C SER A 300 1.87 -12.98 1.36
N ALA A 301 3.04 -12.49 1.74
CA ALA A 301 4.01 -13.28 2.50
C ALA A 301 3.50 -13.62 3.90
N ALA A 302 2.81 -12.70 4.56
CA ALA A 302 2.22 -12.96 5.87
C ALA A 302 0.98 -13.86 5.77
N MET A 303 0.18 -13.68 4.72
CA MET A 303 -1.02 -14.50 4.49
C MET A 303 -0.69 -15.95 4.15
N ALA A 304 0.34 -16.19 3.32
CA ALA A 304 0.75 -17.53 2.91
C ALA A 304 1.10 -18.45 4.09
N TRP A 305 1.67 -17.90 5.16
CA TRP A 305 2.13 -18.63 6.32
C TRP A 305 1.21 -18.50 7.55
N ALA A 306 -0.01 -18.01 7.35
CA ALA A 306 -1.02 -17.93 8.41
C ALA A 306 -1.64 -19.33 8.67
N GLY A 307 -1.88 -19.64 9.93
CA GLY A 307 -2.51 -20.90 10.35
C GLY A 307 -1.77 -22.14 9.88
N LEU A 308 -2.37 -22.93 9.02
CA LEU A 308 -1.81 -24.17 8.43
C LEU A 308 -1.21 -23.93 7.03
N GLY A 309 -1.11 -22.69 6.60
CA GLY A 309 -0.75 -22.31 5.24
C GLY A 309 -1.99 -22.01 4.39
N ILE A 310 -1.86 -21.02 3.50
CA ILE A 310 -2.94 -20.57 2.61
C ILE A 310 -2.34 -20.40 1.22
N ALA A 311 -3.05 -20.82 0.19
CA ALA A 311 -2.69 -20.51 -1.19
C ALA A 311 -2.74 -18.99 -1.38
N ALA A 312 -1.59 -18.36 -1.53
CA ALA A 312 -1.51 -16.91 -1.58
C ALA A 312 -0.63 -16.42 -2.73
N GLY A 313 -0.95 -15.23 -3.22
CA GLY A 313 -0.19 -14.52 -4.24
C GLY A 313 -0.33 -13.02 -4.12
N SER A 314 0.40 -12.29 -4.96
CA SER A 314 0.30 -10.85 -5.04
C SER A 314 0.18 -10.37 -6.49
N LEU A 315 -0.78 -9.48 -6.71
CA LEU A 315 -0.90 -8.67 -7.91
C LEU A 315 -0.45 -7.27 -7.56
N THR A 316 0.62 -6.78 -8.19
CA THR A 316 1.23 -5.51 -7.81
C THR A 316 1.13 -4.46 -8.90
N LEU A 317 1.06 -3.20 -8.47
CA LEU A 317 0.90 -2.03 -9.32
C LEU A 317 2.27 -1.36 -9.51
N PRO A 318 2.81 -1.29 -10.72
CA PRO A 318 4.08 -0.65 -10.99
C PRO A 318 4.08 0.82 -10.55
N ARG A 319 5.13 1.25 -9.84
CA ARG A 319 5.37 2.64 -9.48
C ARG A 319 6.84 3.02 -9.55
N ARG A 320 7.14 4.26 -9.84
CA ARG A 320 8.49 4.84 -9.74
C ARG A 320 8.63 5.61 -8.43
N TYR A 321 9.87 5.78 -7.99
CA TYR A 321 10.22 6.63 -6.84
C TYR A 321 9.59 6.15 -5.53
N SER A 322 9.67 4.85 -5.32
CA SER A 322 9.19 4.17 -4.11
C SER A 322 9.59 4.88 -2.81
N HIS A 323 8.65 5.00 -1.86
CA HIS A 323 8.84 5.63 -0.56
C HIS A 323 9.34 7.08 -0.64
N SER A 324 9.01 7.78 -1.73
CA SER A 324 9.36 9.19 -1.94
C SER A 324 8.16 10.13 -1.71
N PRO A 325 8.40 11.45 -1.65
CA PRO A 325 7.31 12.43 -1.55
C PRO A 325 6.35 12.41 -2.73
N LEU A 326 6.81 11.97 -3.90
CA LEU A 326 6.08 11.94 -5.16
C LEU A 326 6.33 10.60 -5.84
N GLU A 327 5.65 9.58 -5.41
CA GLU A 327 5.59 8.30 -6.10
C GLU A 327 4.75 8.48 -7.37
N LEU A 328 5.18 7.87 -8.47
CA LEU A 328 4.53 8.01 -9.77
C LEU A 328 3.95 6.67 -10.23
N ALA A 329 2.67 6.67 -10.60
CA ALA A 329 1.95 5.49 -11.09
C ALA A 329 1.18 5.78 -12.38
N ASP A 330 0.89 4.71 -13.11
CA ASP A 330 -0.01 4.71 -14.27
C ASP A 330 -1.34 4.06 -13.89
N LEU A 331 -2.42 4.80 -13.97
CA LEU A 331 -3.76 4.30 -13.64
C LEU A 331 -4.25 3.19 -14.59
N ARG A 332 -3.59 3.00 -15.75
CA ARG A 332 -3.91 1.89 -16.66
C ARG A 332 -3.50 0.55 -16.06
N ASP A 333 -2.39 0.52 -15.31
CA ASP A 333 -1.97 -0.69 -14.58
C ASP A 333 -2.97 -1.02 -13.47
N ALA A 334 -3.46 -0.01 -12.76
CA ALA A 334 -4.51 -0.16 -11.75
C ALA A 334 -5.84 -0.63 -12.34
N ALA A 335 -6.22 -0.10 -13.52
CA ALA A 335 -7.41 -0.56 -14.25
C ALA A 335 -7.26 -2.01 -14.70
N GLY A 336 -6.07 -2.42 -15.17
CA GLY A 336 -5.76 -3.81 -15.50
C GLY A 336 -5.90 -4.73 -14.29
N ALA A 337 -5.33 -4.34 -13.15
CA ALA A 337 -5.47 -5.11 -11.91
C ALA A 337 -6.94 -5.26 -11.47
N LEU A 338 -7.74 -4.20 -11.60
CA LEU A 338 -9.18 -4.27 -11.31
C LEU A 338 -9.89 -5.29 -12.21
N GLU A 339 -9.55 -5.36 -13.50
CA GLU A 339 -10.15 -6.34 -14.42
C GLU A 339 -9.72 -7.78 -14.10
N VAL A 340 -8.45 -8.01 -13.76
CA VAL A 340 -7.99 -9.34 -13.30
C VAL A 340 -8.75 -9.75 -12.04
N LEU A 341 -8.85 -8.87 -11.03
CA LEU A 341 -9.56 -9.17 -9.79
C LEU A 341 -11.07 -9.37 -9.99
N ARG A 342 -11.70 -8.68 -10.93
CA ARG A 342 -13.07 -8.96 -11.37
C ARG A 342 -13.19 -10.37 -11.95
N GLY A 343 -12.19 -10.79 -12.74
CA GLY A 343 -12.11 -12.15 -13.26
C GLY A 343 -12.02 -13.18 -12.15
N VAL A 344 -11.15 -12.94 -11.15
CA VAL A 344 -11.04 -13.81 -9.96
C VAL A 344 -12.40 -13.93 -9.24
N VAL A 345 -13.09 -12.82 -9.01
CA VAL A 345 -14.42 -12.82 -8.36
C VAL A 345 -15.46 -13.57 -9.20
N ALA A 346 -15.45 -13.40 -10.52
CA ALA A 346 -16.37 -14.10 -11.42
C ALA A 346 -16.12 -15.62 -11.46
N ARG A 347 -14.84 -16.02 -11.35
CA ARG A 347 -14.40 -17.44 -11.33
C ARG A 347 -14.52 -18.10 -9.94
N LEU A 348 -15.06 -17.41 -8.94
CA LEU A 348 -15.17 -17.94 -7.57
C LEU A 348 -15.88 -19.30 -7.49
N PRO A 349 -16.99 -19.56 -8.23
CA PRO A 349 -17.64 -20.89 -8.22
C PRO A 349 -16.76 -22.03 -8.76
N GLU A 350 -15.77 -21.69 -9.58
CA GLU A 350 -14.87 -22.61 -10.27
C GLU A 350 -13.42 -22.44 -9.76
N LEU A 351 -13.26 -21.93 -8.51
CA LEU A 351 -11.94 -21.74 -7.94
C LEU A 351 -11.20 -23.09 -7.88
N PRO A 352 -9.97 -23.20 -8.43
CA PRO A 352 -9.22 -24.44 -8.37
C PRO A 352 -8.93 -24.90 -6.95
N ASP A 353 -8.76 -26.19 -6.77
CA ASP A 353 -8.07 -26.72 -5.59
C ASP A 353 -6.58 -26.40 -5.70
N PHE A 354 -6.08 -25.67 -4.72
CA PHE A 354 -4.66 -25.29 -4.63
C PHE A 354 -3.82 -26.28 -3.82
N THR A 355 -4.24 -27.55 -3.73
CA THR A 355 -3.38 -28.61 -3.18
C THR A 355 -2.09 -28.66 -3.99
N PHE A 356 -0.93 -28.59 -3.29
CA PHE A 356 0.37 -28.42 -3.93
C PHE A 356 0.73 -29.58 -4.89
N LEU A 357 0.34 -30.79 -4.53
CA LEU A 357 0.43 -31.97 -5.38
C LEU A 357 -0.88 -32.75 -5.28
N PRO A 358 -1.79 -32.62 -6.26
CA PRO A 358 -3.01 -33.42 -6.31
C PRO A 358 -2.69 -34.92 -6.43
N ASP A 359 -3.57 -35.77 -5.87
CA ASP A 359 -3.37 -37.22 -5.86
C ASP A 359 -3.38 -37.86 -7.27
N ASP A 360 -3.93 -37.18 -8.27
CA ASP A 360 -4.07 -37.64 -9.64
C ASP A 360 -3.06 -36.99 -10.62
N ALA A 361 -2.03 -36.33 -10.12
CA ALA A 361 -1.03 -35.62 -10.93
C ALA A 361 0.20 -36.48 -11.27
#